data_21beb4a2b8db8284f0d46908a3880f0b
#
_entry.id   21beb4a2b8db8284f0d46908a3880f0b
#
_cell.length_a   1.000
_cell.length_b   1.000
_cell.length_c   1.000
_cell.angle_alpha   90.00
_cell.angle_beta   90.00
_cell.angle_gamma   90.00
#
_symmetry.space_group_name_H-M   'P 1'
#
loop_
_entity.id
_entity.type
_entity.pdbx_description
1 polymer ?
#
loop_
_entity_poly.entity_id
_entity_poly.type
_entity_poly.pdbx_seq_one_letter_code
_entity_poly.pdbx_strand_id
1 'polypeptide(L)'
;MADKNSLFAGRTGDKTSKLSSAPKKRSGNVIPAASGSGEKKAPPSFGKSGFGKGVAATQQRRDVQVREAEDYLKQANKMLTKTLTRWNPDFFSAAPLFEKAGACYRAAGEDGKATAMFMQAGDCQCHDSVMAHASAAKDFREAALITERQGRREEAAAFYMRCAEAWVNADEPGRAAEYFGRSAKLVKDSDEDAAAERYVTASKVMVPNGSDSRSNFSRVVGGVEVLVQAIIFLASTNRLEQSMEV
;
A
#
# COMPACT_ATOMS: atom_id res chain seq x y z
N MET A 1 -30.46 16.96 51.05
CA MET A 1 -29.33 16.81 51.99
C MET A 1 -28.08 16.56 51.21
N ALA A 2 -27.29 17.59 51.27
CA ALA A 2 -25.85 17.77 51.23
C ALA A 2 -25.16 17.57 49.90
N ASP A 3 -24.96 18.65 49.26
CA ASP A 3 -23.76 19.32 48.73
C ASP A 3 -22.41 18.77 49.21
N LYS A 4 -21.53 18.50 48.28
CA LYS A 4 -20.11 18.80 48.45
C LYS A 4 -19.52 19.24 47.12
N ASN A 5 -19.53 20.54 47.02
CA ASN A 5 -18.71 21.39 46.18
C ASN A 5 -17.21 21.26 46.51
N SER A 6 -16.45 21.57 45.47
CA SER A 6 -15.30 22.48 45.52
C SER A 6 -13.90 21.86 45.38
N LEU A 7 -13.19 22.61 44.59
CA LEU A 7 -11.75 22.88 44.58
C LEU A 7 -10.87 22.04 43.61
N PHE A 8 -10.58 22.65 42.46
CA PHE A 8 -9.20 23.08 42.20
C PHE A 8 -9.19 24.18 41.13
N ALA A 9 -8.97 25.38 41.63
CA ALA A 9 -8.63 26.54 40.81
C ALA A 9 -7.10 26.63 40.63
N GLY A 10 -6.71 27.00 39.42
CA GLY A 10 -5.55 27.87 39.22
C GLY A 10 -4.19 27.25 39.11
N ARG A 11 -3.64 27.27 37.87
CA ARG A 11 -2.30 27.81 37.70
C ARG A 11 -2.07 28.23 36.23
N THR A 12 -2.24 29.51 35.98
CA THR A 12 -1.69 30.22 34.83
C THR A 12 -0.17 30.25 34.96
N GLY A 13 0.53 29.82 33.93
CA GLY A 13 1.98 29.87 33.80
C GLY A 13 2.36 30.32 32.40
N ASP A 14 2.31 31.62 32.21
CA ASP A 14 2.88 32.33 31.05
C ASP A 14 4.40 32.11 30.98
N LYS A 15 4.91 31.56 29.90
CA LYS A 15 6.32 31.65 29.53
C LYS A 15 6.45 31.90 28.04
N THR A 16 6.36 33.17 27.71
CA THR A 16 6.93 33.74 26.50
C THR A 16 8.44 33.50 26.45
N SER A 17 8.91 32.66 25.57
CA SER A 17 10.32 32.60 25.20
C SER A 17 10.50 33.05 23.74
N LYS A 18 11.13 34.21 23.64
CA LYS A 18 11.56 34.91 22.44
C LYS A 18 12.39 34.01 21.53
N LEU A 19 11.94 33.80 20.31
CA LEU A 19 12.79 33.29 19.23
C LEU A 19 13.54 34.48 18.62
N SER A 20 14.83 34.58 18.87
CA SER A 20 15.73 35.46 18.16
C SER A 20 16.29 34.76 16.91
N SER A 21 15.84 35.19 15.77
CA SER A 21 16.36 34.80 14.48
C SER A 21 17.60 35.61 14.15
N ALA A 22 18.77 34.97 14.01
CA ALA A 22 19.94 35.56 13.39
C ALA A 22 20.24 34.88 12.04
N PRO A 23 20.46 35.63 10.95
CA PRO A 23 20.77 35.03 9.65
C PRO A 23 22.26 34.66 9.56
N LYS A 24 22.58 33.42 9.25
CA LYS A 24 23.92 32.95 8.92
C LYS A 24 24.35 33.50 7.55
N LYS A 25 25.38 34.33 7.54
CA LYS A 25 26.09 34.84 6.38
C LYS A 25 26.68 33.70 5.55
N ARG A 26 26.34 33.65 4.27
CA ARG A 26 27.04 32.86 3.25
C ARG A 26 28.44 33.45 3.04
N SER A 27 29.48 32.70 3.37
CA SER A 27 30.83 33.02 2.97
C SER A 27 31.02 32.61 1.51
N GLY A 28 31.29 33.57 0.66
CA GLY A 28 31.67 33.37 -0.72
C GLY A 28 33.07 32.76 -0.79
N ASN A 29 33.20 31.64 -1.46
CA ASN A 29 34.49 31.07 -1.80
C ASN A 29 34.93 31.69 -3.11
N VAL A 30 35.92 32.58 -3.01
CA VAL A 30 36.64 33.20 -4.12
C VAL A 30 37.61 32.16 -4.68
N ILE A 31 37.48 31.81 -5.94
CA ILE A 31 38.40 30.95 -6.66
C ILE A 31 39.54 31.84 -7.18
N PRO A 32 40.83 31.64 -6.82
CA PRO A 32 41.92 32.31 -7.45
C PRO A 32 42.22 31.70 -8.82
N ALA A 33 42.29 32.55 -9.83
CA ALA A 33 42.80 32.21 -11.13
C ALA A 33 44.32 31.99 -11.03
N ALA A 34 44.77 30.78 -11.32
CA ALA A 34 46.20 30.48 -11.53
C ALA A 34 46.41 30.08 -13.00
N SER A 35 47.04 30.94 -13.73
CA SER A 35 47.70 30.66 -14.99
C SER A 35 48.92 29.76 -14.75
N GLY A 36 48.98 28.62 -15.41
CA GLY A 36 50.12 27.71 -15.36
C GLY A 36 50.10 26.75 -16.54
N SER A 37 51.03 26.96 -17.42
CA SER A 37 51.37 26.24 -18.66
C SER A 37 51.54 24.73 -18.50
N GLY A 38 51.00 24.03 -19.43
CA GLY A 38 51.48 22.83 -20.13
C GLY A 38 51.97 21.62 -19.32
N GLU A 39 51.14 20.60 -19.33
CA GLU A 39 51.59 19.24 -19.57
C GLU A 39 50.35 18.35 -19.85
N LYS A 40 50.27 17.83 -21.07
CA LYS A 40 49.24 16.86 -21.45
C LYS A 40 49.53 15.52 -20.73
N LYS A 41 48.99 15.33 -19.53
CA LYS A 41 48.88 14.02 -18.93
C LYS A 41 47.71 13.28 -19.57
N ALA A 42 47.98 12.12 -20.16
CA ALA A 42 46.99 11.20 -20.67
C ALA A 42 45.91 10.89 -19.61
N PRO A 43 44.62 10.72 -20.00
CA PRO A 43 43.59 10.39 -19.05
C PRO A 43 43.89 9.08 -18.36
N PRO A 44 43.65 8.96 -17.04
CA PRO A 44 43.85 7.70 -16.35
C PRO A 44 42.97 6.63 -17.00
N SER A 45 43.58 5.55 -17.41
CA SER A 45 42.87 4.38 -17.92
C SER A 45 41.91 3.92 -16.83
N PHE A 46 40.60 4.06 -17.09
CA PHE A 46 39.56 3.48 -16.25
C PHE A 46 39.73 1.96 -16.26
N GLY A 47 40.36 1.45 -15.24
CA GLY A 47 40.53 0.03 -15.03
C GLY A 47 39.19 -0.67 -14.96
N LYS A 48 38.94 -1.59 -15.89
CA LYS A 48 37.73 -2.44 -16.03
C LYS A 48 37.47 -3.38 -14.82
N SER A 49 38.13 -3.21 -13.68
CA SER A 49 38.07 -4.13 -12.55
C SER A 49 37.03 -3.81 -11.47
N GLY A 50 36.35 -2.64 -11.54
CA GLY A 50 35.37 -2.23 -10.54
C GLY A 50 33.92 -2.73 -10.81
N PHE A 51 33.59 -2.93 -12.09
CA PHE A 51 32.20 -3.23 -12.48
C PHE A 51 31.77 -4.67 -12.12
N GLY A 52 32.68 -5.64 -12.17
CA GLY A 52 32.38 -7.06 -11.87
C GLY A 52 32.10 -7.33 -10.39
N LYS A 53 32.74 -6.61 -9.48
CA LYS A 53 32.54 -6.81 -8.03
C LYS A 53 31.18 -6.31 -7.55
N GLY A 54 30.65 -5.23 -8.13
CA GLY A 54 29.33 -4.69 -7.79
C GLY A 54 28.19 -5.63 -8.22
N VAL A 55 28.28 -6.21 -9.41
CA VAL A 55 27.28 -7.15 -9.94
C VAL A 55 27.23 -8.44 -9.12
N ALA A 56 28.39 -9.01 -8.79
CA ALA A 56 28.47 -10.21 -7.96
C ALA A 56 27.87 -10.01 -6.55
N ALA A 57 28.16 -8.86 -5.92
CA ALA A 57 27.59 -8.52 -4.60
C ALA A 57 26.05 -8.32 -4.66
N THR A 58 25.55 -7.75 -5.75
CA THR A 58 24.09 -7.60 -5.96
C THR A 58 23.43 -8.95 -6.16
N GLN A 59 24.02 -9.83 -6.95
CA GLN A 59 23.51 -11.19 -7.18
C GLN A 59 23.50 -11.98 -5.87
N GLN A 60 24.58 -11.94 -5.10
CA GLN A 60 24.67 -12.62 -3.82
C GLN A 60 23.58 -12.16 -2.83
N ARG A 61 23.26 -10.85 -2.81
CA ARG A 61 22.15 -10.34 -1.98
C ARG A 61 20.80 -10.89 -2.43
N ARG A 62 20.55 -10.97 -3.73
CA ARG A 62 19.32 -11.57 -4.27
C ARG A 62 19.18 -13.03 -3.89
N ASP A 63 20.25 -13.81 -4.04
CA ASP A 63 20.25 -15.23 -3.70
C ASP A 63 19.95 -15.46 -2.20
N VAL A 64 20.48 -14.60 -1.32
CA VAL A 64 20.17 -14.63 0.12
C VAL A 64 18.68 -14.35 0.35
N GLN A 65 18.12 -13.31 -0.27
CA GLN A 65 16.70 -12.96 -0.13
C GLN A 65 15.78 -14.08 -0.64
N VAL A 66 16.14 -14.73 -1.75
CA VAL A 66 15.37 -15.88 -2.27
C VAL A 66 15.39 -17.05 -1.28
N ARG A 67 16.53 -17.37 -0.70
CA ARG A 67 16.64 -18.45 0.31
C ARG A 67 15.80 -18.15 1.56
N GLU A 68 15.89 -16.92 2.07
CA GLU A 68 15.07 -16.48 3.20
C GLU A 68 13.58 -16.59 2.90
N ALA A 69 13.16 -16.19 1.68
CA ALA A 69 11.78 -16.32 1.24
C ALA A 69 11.31 -17.78 1.20
N GLU A 70 12.14 -18.67 0.66
CA GLU A 70 11.85 -20.12 0.60
C GLU A 70 11.75 -20.74 2.01
N ASP A 71 12.56 -20.29 2.93
CA ASP A 71 12.50 -20.76 4.32
C ASP A 71 11.21 -20.27 5.03
N TYR A 72 10.79 -19.02 4.83
CA TYR A 72 9.50 -18.55 5.32
C TYR A 72 8.33 -19.30 4.66
N LEU A 73 8.40 -19.57 3.36
CA LEU A 73 7.38 -20.34 2.65
C LEU A 73 7.25 -21.78 3.19
N LYS A 74 8.37 -22.46 3.45
CA LYS A 74 8.37 -23.79 4.09
C LYS A 74 7.71 -23.76 5.45
N GLN A 75 8.02 -22.73 6.28
CA GLN A 75 7.41 -22.55 7.59
C GLN A 75 5.90 -22.29 7.48
N ALA A 76 5.47 -21.41 6.57
CA ALA A 76 4.06 -21.13 6.35
C ALA A 76 3.29 -22.39 5.94
N ASN A 77 3.81 -23.15 4.98
CA ASN A 77 3.19 -24.40 4.54
C ASN A 77 3.11 -25.44 5.67
N LYS A 78 4.11 -25.50 6.56
CA LYS A 78 4.07 -26.34 7.75
C LYS A 78 2.93 -25.96 8.70
N MET A 79 2.62 -24.64 8.84
CA MET A 79 1.48 -24.19 9.65
C MET A 79 0.13 -24.60 9.05
N LEU A 80 0.02 -24.60 7.73
CA LEU A 80 -1.20 -25.02 7.03
C LEU A 80 -1.37 -26.53 6.92
N THR A 81 -0.30 -27.32 7.11
CA THR A 81 -0.36 -28.78 7.01
C THR A 81 -1.03 -29.36 8.24
N LYS A 82 -2.05 -30.21 8.04
CA LYS A 82 -2.68 -31.00 9.09
C LYS A 82 -1.72 -32.09 9.58
N THR A 83 -1.60 -32.22 10.89
CA THR A 83 -0.80 -33.28 11.54
C THR A 83 -1.68 -34.06 12.50
N LEU A 84 -1.20 -35.19 13.01
CA LEU A 84 -1.93 -35.99 13.99
C LEU A 84 -2.29 -35.21 15.26
N THR A 85 -1.49 -34.19 15.60
CA THR A 85 -1.71 -33.33 16.78
C THR A 85 -2.39 -32.00 16.43
N ARG A 86 -2.43 -31.62 15.15
CA ARG A 86 -3.04 -30.39 14.67
C ARG A 86 -4.05 -30.73 13.57
N TRP A 87 -5.33 -30.76 13.92
CA TRP A 87 -6.43 -31.05 13.00
C TRP A 87 -6.80 -29.90 12.09
N ASN A 88 -6.64 -28.65 12.57
CA ASN A 88 -6.95 -27.45 11.81
C ASN A 88 -5.69 -26.75 11.34
N PRO A 89 -5.65 -26.25 10.09
CA PRO A 89 -4.61 -25.36 9.61
C PRO A 89 -4.55 -24.10 10.47
N ASP A 90 -3.33 -23.62 10.74
CA ASP A 90 -3.09 -22.40 11.49
C ASP A 90 -2.89 -21.23 10.51
N PHE A 91 -3.99 -20.66 10.02
CA PHE A 91 -3.98 -19.53 9.11
C PHE A 91 -3.43 -18.27 9.75
N PHE A 92 -3.69 -18.08 11.06
CA PHE A 92 -3.21 -16.92 11.79
C PHE A 92 -1.68 -16.84 11.83
N SER A 93 -1.01 -17.97 12.10
CA SER A 93 0.45 -18.03 12.12
C SER A 93 1.07 -18.11 10.71
N ALA A 94 0.33 -18.61 9.72
CA ALA A 94 0.82 -18.73 8.35
C ALA A 94 0.86 -17.38 7.62
N ALA A 95 -0.14 -16.52 7.82
CA ALA A 95 -0.25 -15.23 7.14
C ALA A 95 1.01 -14.36 7.24
N PRO A 96 1.56 -14.05 8.44
CA PRO A 96 2.75 -13.22 8.54
C PRO A 96 4.02 -13.87 7.95
N LEU A 97 4.04 -15.18 7.80
CA LEU A 97 5.14 -15.89 7.14
C LEU A 97 5.06 -15.71 5.62
N PHE A 98 3.86 -15.76 5.04
CA PHE A 98 3.66 -15.44 3.63
C PHE A 98 3.98 -13.97 3.33
N GLU A 99 3.60 -13.02 4.19
CA GLU A 99 3.97 -11.60 4.05
C GLU A 99 5.49 -11.42 4.00
N LYS A 100 6.23 -12.06 4.94
CA LYS A 100 7.70 -12.02 4.97
C LYS A 100 8.31 -12.64 3.72
N ALA A 101 7.80 -13.79 3.27
CA ALA A 101 8.25 -14.42 2.03
C ALA A 101 8.01 -13.50 0.82
N GLY A 102 6.83 -12.87 0.72
CA GLY A 102 6.50 -11.88 -0.30
C GLY A 102 7.44 -10.69 -0.31
N ALA A 103 7.76 -10.13 0.87
CA ALA A 103 8.70 -9.03 1.00
C ALA A 103 10.13 -9.40 0.56
N CYS A 104 10.61 -10.61 0.90
CA CYS A 104 11.92 -11.12 0.49
C CYS A 104 11.96 -11.37 -1.03
N TYR A 105 10.94 -11.98 -1.63
CA TYR A 105 10.86 -12.15 -3.08
C TYR A 105 10.82 -10.82 -3.82
N ARG A 106 10.07 -9.84 -3.32
CA ARG A 106 10.05 -8.47 -3.88
C ARG A 106 11.44 -7.81 -3.81
N ALA A 107 12.16 -7.95 -2.69
CA ALA A 107 13.52 -7.44 -2.54
C ALA A 107 14.52 -8.12 -3.48
N ALA A 108 14.30 -9.39 -3.80
CA ALA A 108 15.06 -10.14 -4.78
C ALA A 108 14.72 -9.79 -6.24
N GLY A 109 13.60 -9.07 -6.50
CA GLY A 109 13.09 -8.79 -7.84
C GLY A 109 12.31 -9.94 -8.47
N GLU A 110 11.89 -10.92 -7.67
CA GLU A 110 11.05 -12.06 -8.07
C GLU A 110 9.56 -11.69 -7.93
N ASP A 111 9.13 -10.68 -8.69
CA ASP A 111 7.82 -10.04 -8.56
C ASP A 111 6.65 -11.03 -8.67
N GLY A 112 6.73 -12.02 -9.56
CA GLY A 112 5.66 -13.02 -9.71
C GLY A 112 5.48 -13.89 -8.47
N LYS A 113 6.60 -14.30 -7.83
CA LYS A 113 6.56 -15.05 -6.57
C LYS A 113 6.08 -14.15 -5.43
N ALA A 114 6.52 -12.89 -5.41
CA ALA A 114 6.10 -11.92 -4.40
C ALA A 114 4.57 -11.71 -4.44
N THR A 115 4.00 -11.51 -5.62
CA THR A 115 2.55 -11.38 -5.82
C THR A 115 1.81 -12.62 -5.28
N ALA A 116 2.27 -13.82 -5.62
CA ALA A 116 1.65 -15.05 -5.13
C ALA A 116 1.68 -15.17 -3.60
N MET A 117 2.78 -14.76 -2.96
CA MET A 117 2.89 -14.80 -1.50
C MET A 117 1.97 -13.79 -0.82
N PHE A 118 1.88 -12.56 -1.31
CA PHE A 118 0.94 -11.57 -0.78
C PHE A 118 -0.52 -11.99 -0.96
N MET A 119 -0.85 -12.63 -2.09
CA MET A 119 -2.19 -13.19 -2.29
C MET A 119 -2.50 -14.29 -1.27
N GLN A 120 -1.57 -15.22 -1.02
CA GLN A 120 -1.74 -16.27 -0.01
C GLN A 120 -1.83 -15.71 1.42
N ALA A 121 -1.08 -14.66 1.74
CA ALA A 121 -1.18 -13.97 3.01
C ALA A 121 -2.59 -13.38 3.21
N GLY A 122 -3.09 -12.65 2.22
CA GLY A 122 -4.44 -12.10 2.24
C GLY A 122 -5.52 -13.17 2.37
N ASP A 123 -5.39 -14.29 1.65
CA ASP A 123 -6.32 -15.43 1.75
C ASP A 123 -6.34 -16.01 3.16
N CYS A 124 -5.18 -16.19 3.79
CA CYS A 124 -5.11 -16.68 5.17
C CYS A 124 -5.76 -15.69 6.16
N GLN A 125 -5.60 -14.38 5.93
CA GLN A 125 -6.16 -13.35 6.80
C GLN A 125 -7.67 -13.17 6.62
N CYS A 126 -8.20 -13.42 5.42
CA CYS A 126 -9.63 -13.42 5.17
C CYS A 126 -10.35 -14.67 5.69
N HIS A 127 -9.61 -15.71 6.06
CA HIS A 127 -10.23 -16.96 6.54
C HIS A 127 -11.08 -16.72 7.79
N ASP A 128 -12.24 -17.39 7.90
CA ASP A 128 -13.23 -17.21 8.97
C ASP A 128 -12.66 -17.34 10.39
N SER A 129 -11.59 -18.13 10.56
CA SER A 129 -10.92 -18.28 11.86
C SER A 129 -10.01 -17.11 12.23
N VAL A 130 -9.68 -16.23 11.29
CA VAL A 130 -8.74 -15.11 11.50
C VAL A 130 -9.44 -13.77 11.42
N MET A 131 -10.29 -13.58 10.39
CA MET A 131 -11.11 -12.37 10.16
C MET A 131 -10.31 -11.05 10.20
N ALA A 132 -9.05 -11.09 9.76
CA ALA A 132 -8.15 -9.93 9.75
C ALA A 132 -8.25 -9.15 8.42
N HIS A 133 -9.46 -8.77 8.02
CA HIS A 133 -9.79 -8.20 6.71
C HIS A 133 -8.98 -6.94 6.37
N ALA A 134 -8.72 -6.05 7.33
CA ALA A 134 -7.91 -4.85 7.12
C ALA A 134 -6.44 -5.17 6.78
N SER A 135 -5.90 -6.27 7.30
CA SER A 135 -4.56 -6.75 6.97
C SER A 135 -4.56 -7.40 5.59
N ALA A 136 -5.55 -8.27 5.32
CA ALA A 136 -5.74 -8.89 4.01
C ALA A 136 -5.81 -7.85 2.88
N ALA A 137 -6.55 -6.77 3.10
CA ALA A 137 -6.64 -5.68 2.14
C ALA A 137 -5.29 -5.05 1.81
N LYS A 138 -4.40 -4.91 2.81
CA LYS A 138 -3.04 -4.40 2.59
C LYS A 138 -2.21 -5.35 1.73
N ASP A 139 -2.33 -6.65 1.96
CA ASP A 139 -1.59 -7.66 1.19
C ASP A 139 -2.10 -7.73 -0.26
N PHE A 140 -3.41 -7.75 -0.47
CA PHE A 140 -3.99 -7.67 -1.82
C PHE A 140 -3.57 -6.40 -2.55
N ARG A 141 -3.46 -5.26 -1.83
CA ARG A 141 -2.93 -4.02 -2.40
C ARG A 141 -1.47 -4.16 -2.84
N GLU A 142 -0.60 -4.78 -2.03
CA GLU A 142 0.81 -5.01 -2.41
C GLU A 142 0.92 -5.88 -3.66
N ALA A 143 0.11 -6.95 -3.75
CA ALA A 143 0.01 -7.79 -4.93
C ALA A 143 -0.42 -6.98 -6.17
N ALA A 144 -1.48 -6.16 -6.02
CA ALA A 144 -1.98 -5.30 -7.08
C ALA A 144 -0.93 -4.30 -7.58
N LEU A 145 -0.23 -3.63 -6.66
CA LEU A 145 0.83 -2.65 -6.99
C LEU A 145 2.01 -3.28 -7.74
N ILE A 146 2.41 -4.51 -7.38
CA ILE A 146 3.47 -5.24 -8.09
C ILE A 146 3.01 -5.55 -9.52
N THR A 147 1.80 -6.06 -9.67
CA THR A 147 1.22 -6.47 -10.95
C THR A 147 0.97 -5.27 -11.87
N GLU A 148 0.50 -4.14 -11.31
CA GLU A 148 0.31 -2.89 -12.04
C GLU A 148 1.63 -2.35 -12.60
N ARG A 149 2.71 -2.37 -11.80
CA ARG A 149 4.06 -1.98 -12.25
C ARG A 149 4.60 -2.86 -13.39
N GLN A 150 4.16 -4.11 -13.46
CA GLN A 150 4.48 -5.03 -14.56
C GLN A 150 3.64 -4.76 -15.83
N GLY A 151 2.69 -3.82 -15.77
CA GLY A 151 1.80 -3.51 -16.89
C GLY A 151 0.64 -4.51 -17.08
N ARG A 152 0.46 -5.47 -16.17
CA ARG A 152 -0.63 -6.46 -16.22
C ARG A 152 -1.90 -5.85 -15.61
N ARG A 153 -2.53 -4.93 -16.37
CA ARG A 153 -3.61 -4.06 -15.88
C ARG A 153 -4.85 -4.83 -15.41
N GLU A 154 -5.29 -5.82 -16.16
CA GLU A 154 -6.50 -6.60 -15.85
C GLU A 154 -6.32 -7.43 -14.57
N GLU A 155 -5.16 -8.06 -14.42
CA GLU A 155 -4.84 -8.83 -13.22
C GLU A 155 -4.67 -7.93 -11.99
N ALA A 156 -4.02 -6.77 -12.15
CA ALA A 156 -3.92 -5.77 -11.09
C ALA A 156 -5.30 -5.26 -10.67
N ALA A 157 -6.20 -5.05 -11.65
CA ALA A 157 -7.58 -4.65 -11.39
C ALA A 157 -8.35 -5.71 -10.58
N ALA A 158 -8.14 -7.01 -10.87
CA ALA A 158 -8.73 -8.09 -10.09
C ALA A 158 -8.22 -8.11 -8.64
N PHE A 159 -6.93 -7.85 -8.42
CA PHE A 159 -6.38 -7.77 -7.07
C PHE A 159 -6.86 -6.53 -6.31
N TYR A 160 -7.05 -5.39 -6.98
CA TYR A 160 -7.69 -4.22 -6.36
C TYR A 160 -9.15 -4.49 -6.00
N MET A 161 -9.89 -5.29 -6.75
CA MET A 161 -11.25 -5.73 -6.37
C MET A 161 -11.22 -6.50 -5.06
N ARG A 162 -10.33 -7.50 -4.93
CA ARG A 162 -10.18 -8.26 -3.69
C ARG A 162 -9.76 -7.38 -2.51
N CYS A 163 -8.88 -6.39 -2.76
CA CYS A 163 -8.51 -5.38 -1.76
C CYS A 163 -9.74 -4.58 -1.29
N ALA A 164 -10.57 -4.14 -2.22
CA ALA A 164 -11.79 -3.40 -1.93
C ALA A 164 -12.80 -4.23 -1.12
N GLU A 165 -13.05 -5.47 -1.53
CA GLU A 165 -13.93 -6.41 -0.80
C GLU A 165 -13.44 -6.65 0.64
N ALA A 166 -12.13 -6.80 0.83
CA ALA A 166 -11.54 -6.93 2.16
C ALA A 166 -11.74 -5.65 3.01
N TRP A 167 -11.68 -4.45 2.41
CA TRP A 167 -12.00 -3.21 3.09
C TRP A 167 -13.49 -3.07 3.43
N VAL A 168 -14.39 -3.58 2.57
CA VAL A 168 -15.84 -3.68 2.91
C VAL A 168 -16.03 -4.52 4.16
N ASN A 169 -15.41 -5.71 4.19
CA ASN A 169 -15.49 -6.61 5.34
C ASN A 169 -14.80 -6.06 6.61
N ALA A 170 -13.90 -5.11 6.46
CA ALA A 170 -13.26 -4.39 7.56
C ALA A 170 -14.07 -3.17 8.04
N ASP A 171 -15.25 -2.93 7.48
CA ASP A 171 -16.10 -1.74 7.78
C ASP A 171 -15.39 -0.40 7.48
N GLU A 172 -14.64 -0.35 6.37
CA GLU A 172 -13.91 0.84 5.90
C GLU A 172 -14.37 1.25 4.49
N PRO A 173 -15.61 1.74 4.33
CA PRO A 173 -16.23 1.98 3.03
C PRO A 173 -15.50 3.02 2.17
N GLY A 174 -14.90 4.04 2.76
CA GLY A 174 -14.12 5.04 2.03
C GLY A 174 -12.89 4.44 1.33
N ARG A 175 -12.19 3.52 2.01
CA ARG A 175 -11.07 2.79 1.43
C ARG A 175 -11.52 1.78 0.38
N ALA A 176 -12.62 1.08 0.65
CA ALA A 176 -13.20 0.16 -0.32
C ALA A 176 -13.53 0.87 -1.62
N ALA A 177 -14.22 2.00 -1.57
CA ALA A 177 -14.56 2.81 -2.73
C ALA A 177 -13.32 3.26 -3.52
N GLU A 178 -12.25 3.67 -2.83
CA GLU A 178 -10.96 4.03 -3.48
C GLU A 178 -10.43 2.88 -4.34
N TYR A 179 -10.41 1.65 -3.81
CA TYR A 179 -9.86 0.51 -4.54
C TYR A 179 -10.79 -0.02 -5.62
N PHE A 180 -12.12 0.07 -5.46
CA PHE A 180 -13.06 -0.15 -6.55
C PHE A 180 -12.83 0.85 -7.69
N GLY A 181 -12.64 2.14 -7.38
CA GLY A 181 -12.32 3.16 -8.36
C GLY A 181 -10.99 2.95 -9.07
N ARG A 182 -9.94 2.49 -8.34
CA ARG A 182 -8.64 2.13 -8.96
C ARG A 182 -8.80 0.95 -9.91
N SER A 183 -9.55 -0.06 -9.51
CA SER A 183 -9.85 -1.23 -10.34
C SER A 183 -10.61 -0.83 -11.61
N ALA A 184 -11.64 0.04 -11.48
CA ALA A 184 -12.39 0.57 -12.62
C ALA A 184 -11.49 1.31 -13.62
N LYS A 185 -10.59 2.16 -13.11
CA LYS A 185 -9.63 2.93 -13.93
C LYS A 185 -8.73 2.04 -14.78
N LEU A 186 -8.31 0.89 -14.25
CA LEU A 186 -7.40 -0.02 -14.96
C LEU A 186 -8.09 -0.76 -16.10
N VAL A 187 -9.38 -1.08 -15.98
CA VAL A 187 -10.13 -1.81 -17.01
C VAL A 187 -10.91 -0.90 -17.95
N LYS A 188 -10.98 0.41 -17.68
CA LYS A 188 -11.76 1.37 -18.44
C LYS A 188 -11.52 1.30 -19.95
N ASP A 189 -10.26 1.11 -20.36
CA ASP A 189 -9.87 1.12 -21.77
C ASP A 189 -10.09 -0.25 -22.46
N SER A 190 -10.18 -1.34 -21.68
CA SER A 190 -10.38 -2.70 -22.20
C SER A 190 -11.81 -3.20 -22.06
N ASP A 191 -12.52 -2.79 -21.00
CA ASP A 191 -13.89 -3.19 -20.68
C ASP A 191 -14.63 -2.06 -19.97
N GLU A 192 -15.39 -1.30 -20.75
CA GLU A 192 -16.15 -0.16 -20.28
C GLU A 192 -17.32 -0.58 -19.38
N ASP A 193 -17.94 -1.74 -19.67
CA ASP A 193 -19.05 -2.26 -18.87
C ASP A 193 -18.57 -2.67 -17.47
N ALA A 194 -17.48 -3.41 -17.40
CA ALA A 194 -16.87 -3.76 -16.12
C ALA A 194 -16.40 -2.52 -15.35
N ALA A 195 -15.90 -1.49 -16.02
CA ALA A 195 -15.53 -0.24 -15.36
C ALA A 195 -16.75 0.46 -14.76
N ALA A 196 -17.86 0.54 -15.51
CA ALA A 196 -19.11 1.14 -15.04
C ALA A 196 -19.65 0.41 -13.81
N GLU A 197 -19.70 -0.92 -13.83
CA GLU A 197 -20.16 -1.75 -12.71
C GLU A 197 -19.32 -1.49 -11.45
N ARG A 198 -18.00 -1.41 -11.59
CA ARG A 198 -17.09 -1.15 -10.45
C ARG A 198 -17.28 0.26 -9.89
N TYR A 199 -17.51 1.27 -10.74
CA TYR A 199 -17.82 2.62 -10.27
C TYR A 199 -19.17 2.68 -9.56
N VAL A 200 -20.19 1.99 -10.06
CA VAL A 200 -21.49 1.86 -9.37
C VAL A 200 -21.31 1.16 -8.02
N THR A 201 -20.53 0.09 -7.96
CA THR A 201 -20.23 -0.60 -6.70
C THR A 201 -19.52 0.33 -5.72
N ALA A 202 -18.53 1.11 -6.18
CA ALA A 202 -17.87 2.12 -5.36
C ALA A 202 -18.85 3.13 -4.76
N SER A 203 -19.82 3.60 -5.55
CA SER A 203 -20.84 4.54 -5.07
C SER A 203 -21.77 3.89 -4.04
N LYS A 204 -22.23 2.66 -4.28
CA LYS A 204 -23.09 1.90 -3.36
C LYS A 204 -22.46 1.69 -1.99
N VAL A 205 -21.18 1.32 -1.96
CA VAL A 205 -20.44 1.11 -0.72
C VAL A 205 -20.31 2.39 0.11
N MET A 206 -20.32 3.57 -0.54
CA MET A 206 -20.24 4.86 0.12
C MET A 206 -21.55 5.33 0.74
N VAL A 207 -22.71 4.80 0.31
CA VAL A 207 -24.01 5.15 0.86
C VAL A 207 -24.19 4.46 2.21
N PRO A 208 -24.37 5.20 3.31
CA PRO A 208 -24.52 4.60 4.63
C PRO A 208 -25.84 3.85 4.73
N ASN A 209 -25.78 2.57 5.03
CA ASN A 209 -26.93 1.78 5.39
C ASN A 209 -27.35 2.10 6.84
N GLY A 210 -28.13 3.16 7.06
CA GLY A 210 -28.71 3.46 8.38
C GLY A 210 -28.32 4.80 9.00
N SER A 211 -29.01 5.12 10.08
CA SER A 211 -29.23 6.43 10.69
C SER A 211 -28.05 7.12 11.42
N ASP A 212 -26.86 6.59 11.43
CA ASP A 212 -25.73 7.19 12.14
C ASP A 212 -24.90 8.15 11.28
N SER A 213 -25.51 9.30 10.97
CA SER A 213 -24.91 10.31 10.11
C SER A 213 -23.64 10.98 10.65
N ARG A 214 -23.35 10.88 11.94
CA ARG A 214 -22.24 11.63 12.57
C ARG A 214 -20.88 10.93 12.48
N SER A 215 -20.84 9.59 12.48
CA SER A 215 -19.60 8.82 12.34
C SER A 215 -19.14 8.71 10.89
N ASN A 216 -20.03 8.95 9.94
CA ASN A 216 -19.82 8.70 8.51
C ASN A 216 -19.05 9.81 7.79
N PHE A 217 -19.05 11.05 8.27
CA PHE A 217 -18.42 12.15 7.54
C PHE A 217 -16.90 11.98 7.35
N SER A 218 -16.18 11.51 8.35
CA SER A 218 -14.73 11.25 8.23
C SER A 218 -14.42 10.05 7.32
N ARG A 219 -15.33 9.08 7.25
CA ARG A 219 -15.23 7.89 6.39
C ARG A 219 -15.48 8.23 4.91
N VAL A 220 -16.32 9.22 4.65
CA VAL A 220 -16.73 9.64 3.30
C VAL A 220 -15.66 10.48 2.59
N VAL A 221 -14.86 11.26 3.32
CA VAL A 221 -13.91 12.22 2.73
C VAL A 221 -12.91 11.58 1.76
N GLY A 222 -12.42 10.35 2.06
CA GLY A 222 -11.50 9.63 1.16
C GLY A 222 -12.13 9.12 -0.15
N GLY A 223 -13.45 8.97 -0.19
CA GLY A 223 -14.17 8.43 -1.34
C GLY A 223 -14.77 9.47 -2.28
N VAL A 224 -14.81 10.76 -1.90
CA VAL A 224 -15.45 11.83 -2.69
C VAL A 224 -14.82 11.96 -4.08
N GLU A 225 -13.50 11.86 -4.18
CA GLU A 225 -12.82 11.93 -5.47
C GLU A 225 -13.24 10.79 -6.40
N VAL A 226 -13.41 9.60 -5.86
CA VAL A 226 -13.87 8.41 -6.61
C VAL A 226 -15.30 8.60 -7.09
N LEU A 227 -16.19 9.16 -6.24
CA LEU A 227 -17.57 9.46 -6.63
C LEU A 227 -17.64 10.48 -7.78
N VAL A 228 -16.82 11.53 -7.72
CA VAL A 228 -16.73 12.51 -8.80
C VAL A 228 -16.26 11.85 -10.09
N GLN A 229 -15.23 11.01 -10.04
CA GLN A 229 -14.73 10.27 -11.20
C GLN A 229 -15.79 9.29 -11.74
N ALA A 230 -16.51 8.60 -10.85
CA ALA A 230 -17.61 7.72 -11.22
C ALA A 230 -18.73 8.48 -11.95
N ILE A 231 -19.16 9.61 -11.42
CA ILE A 231 -20.21 10.47 -12.04
C ILE A 231 -19.76 10.94 -13.42
N ILE A 232 -18.54 11.46 -13.55
CA ILE A 232 -17.99 11.92 -14.84
C ILE A 232 -17.97 10.78 -15.85
N PHE A 233 -17.52 9.60 -15.45
CA PHE A 233 -17.44 8.44 -16.32
C PHE A 233 -18.82 7.96 -16.75
N LEU A 234 -19.76 7.76 -15.80
CA LEU A 234 -21.12 7.31 -16.07
C LEU A 234 -21.91 8.34 -16.90
N ALA A 235 -21.65 9.64 -16.70
CA ALA A 235 -22.22 10.70 -17.54
C ALA A 235 -21.70 10.63 -18.97
N SER A 236 -20.39 10.41 -19.15
CA SER A 236 -19.77 10.33 -20.49
C SER A 236 -20.25 9.11 -21.28
N THR A 237 -20.63 8.04 -20.60
CA THR A 237 -21.12 6.78 -21.18
C THR A 237 -22.64 6.70 -21.27
N ASN A 238 -23.35 7.78 -20.87
CA ASN A 238 -24.83 7.84 -20.81
C ASN A 238 -25.51 6.78 -19.91
N ARG A 239 -24.79 6.34 -18.86
CA ARG A 239 -25.23 5.29 -17.91
C ARG A 239 -25.58 5.82 -16.52
N LEU A 240 -25.93 7.12 -16.42
CA LEU A 240 -26.27 7.74 -15.13
C LEU A 240 -27.48 7.10 -14.45
N GLU A 241 -28.40 6.54 -15.20
CA GLU A 241 -29.60 5.88 -14.66
C GLU A 241 -29.23 4.70 -13.75
N GLN A 242 -28.17 3.98 -14.09
CA GLN A 242 -27.69 2.85 -13.27
C GLN A 242 -27.17 3.25 -11.89
N SER A 243 -26.77 4.50 -11.70
CA SER A 243 -26.28 5.02 -10.41
C SER A 243 -27.38 5.58 -9.51
N MET A 244 -28.60 5.82 -10.06
CA MET A 244 -29.71 6.44 -9.34
C MET A 244 -30.73 5.43 -8.78
N GLU A 245 -30.61 4.16 -9.12
CA GLU A 245 -31.45 3.07 -8.57
C GLU A 245 -30.98 2.56 -7.20
N VAL A 246 -30.20 3.34 -6.47
CA VAL A 246 -29.68 3.08 -5.11
C VAL A 246 -30.34 4.11 -4.14
#